data_8bfc7581250089ae04b1889b291f04e9
#
_entry.id   8bfc7581250089ae04b1889b291f04e9
#
_cell.length_a   1.000
_cell.length_b   1.000
_cell.length_c   1.000
_cell.angle_alpha   90.00
_cell.angle_beta   90.00
_cell.angle_gamma   90.00
#
_symmetry.space_group_name_H-M   'P 1'
#
loop_
_entity.id
_entity.type
_entity.pdbx_description
1 polymer ?
#
loop_
_entity_poly.entity_id
_entity_poly.type
_entity_poly.pdbx_seq_one_letter_code
_entity_poly.pdbx_strand_id
1 'polypeptide(L)'
;KDSITTLSSLINAIIEKSHALDKIESKQRMLALNASIEAARAGEAGKGFAVVADEVGKLASVSDEINTAIKDTMTDMADLVEKISAPEHPVI
;
A
#
# COMPACT_ATOMS: atom_id res chain seq x y z
N LYS A 1 11.40 20.57 18.03
CA LYS A 1 11.29 19.55 18.90
C LYS A 1 9.94 19.00 18.80
N ASP A 2 8.96 19.73 19.08
CA ASP A 2 7.64 19.24 18.90
C ASP A 2 7.35 18.97 17.45
N SER A 3 7.93 19.74 16.54
CA SER A 3 7.72 19.51 15.12
C SER A 3 8.29 18.18 14.67
N ILE A 4 9.44 17.82 15.19
CA ILE A 4 10.04 16.54 14.83
C ILE A 4 9.24 15.37 15.41
N THR A 5 8.76 15.52 16.64
CA THR A 5 7.93 14.49 17.25
C THR A 5 6.64 14.31 16.47
N THR A 6 6.03 15.43 16.09
CA THR A 6 4.79 15.38 15.30
C THR A 6 5.05 14.73 13.94
N LEU A 7 6.16 15.07 13.30
CA LEU A 7 6.50 14.51 12.02
C LEU A 7 6.69 12.99 12.12
N SER A 8 7.39 12.54 13.16
CA SER A 8 7.56 11.12 13.39
C SER A 8 6.24 10.41 13.55
N SER A 9 5.32 11.01 14.29
CA SER A 9 4.00 10.42 14.48
C SER A 9 3.23 10.34 13.18
N LEU A 10 3.33 11.38 12.35
CA LEU A 10 2.65 11.37 11.06
C LEU A 10 3.22 10.32 10.14
N ILE A 11 4.53 10.16 10.14
CA ILE A 11 5.17 9.14 9.31
C ILE A 11 4.69 7.76 9.75
N ASN A 12 4.67 7.50 11.04
CA ASN A 12 4.20 6.22 11.55
C ASN A 12 2.74 5.97 11.20
N ALA A 13 1.91 7.02 11.26
CA ALA A 13 0.51 6.88 10.91
C ALA A 13 0.36 6.53 9.43
N ILE A 14 1.17 7.13 8.55
CA ILE A 14 1.11 6.82 7.14
C ILE A 14 1.55 5.38 6.88
N ILE A 15 2.59 4.92 7.57
CA ILE A 15 3.04 3.55 7.42
C ILE A 15 1.95 2.57 7.86
N GLU A 16 1.26 2.87 8.96
CA GLU A 16 0.16 2.02 9.40
C GLU A 16 -0.97 1.98 8.39
N LYS A 17 -1.30 3.13 7.81
CA LYS A 17 -2.34 3.18 6.79
C LYS A 17 -1.92 2.43 5.54
N SER A 18 -0.64 2.47 5.21
CA SER A 18 -0.13 1.70 4.08
C SER A 18 -0.26 0.21 4.32
N HIS A 19 -0.02 -0.25 5.54
CA HIS A 19 -0.22 -1.66 5.87
C HIS A 19 -1.69 -2.06 5.77
N ALA A 20 -2.59 -1.16 6.17
CA ALA A 20 -4.02 -1.43 6.02
C ALA A 20 -4.40 -1.53 4.55
N LEU A 21 -3.81 -0.68 3.69
CA LEU A 21 -4.06 -0.74 2.26
C LEU A 21 -3.56 -2.05 1.67
N ASP A 22 -2.44 -2.58 2.16
CA ASP A 22 -1.96 -3.89 1.70
C ASP A 22 -3.02 -4.96 1.87
N LYS A 23 -3.71 -4.94 3.00
CA LYS A 23 -4.76 -5.93 3.26
C LYS A 23 -5.94 -5.75 2.33
N ILE A 24 -6.31 -4.50 2.06
CA ILE A 24 -7.41 -4.21 1.15
C ILE A 24 -7.06 -4.68 -0.25
N GLU A 25 -5.84 -4.43 -0.69
CA GLU A 25 -5.41 -4.81 -2.02
C GLU A 25 -5.35 -6.32 -2.18
N SER A 26 -4.94 -7.01 -1.13
CA SER A 26 -4.93 -8.46 -1.14
C SER A 26 -6.34 -9.01 -1.27
N LYS A 27 -7.29 -8.45 -0.53
CA LYS A 27 -8.68 -8.87 -0.63
C LYS A 27 -9.27 -8.54 -1.99
N GLN A 28 -8.91 -7.39 -2.53
CA GLN A 28 -9.37 -6.98 -3.85
C GLN A 28 -8.87 -7.95 -4.92
N ARG A 29 -7.63 -8.39 -4.79
CA ARG A 29 -7.05 -9.34 -5.73
C ARG A 29 -7.77 -10.68 -5.66
N MET A 30 -8.08 -11.14 -4.44
CA MET A 30 -8.82 -12.37 -4.24
C MET A 30 -10.23 -12.27 -4.80
N LEU A 31 -10.87 -11.13 -4.55
CA LEU A 31 -12.22 -10.91 -5.06
C LEU A 31 -12.23 -10.92 -6.59
N ALA A 32 -11.24 -10.28 -7.20
CA ALA A 32 -11.12 -10.26 -8.64
C ALA A 32 -10.91 -11.67 -9.19
N LEU A 33 -10.09 -12.46 -8.52
CA LEU A 33 -9.85 -13.84 -8.95
C LEU A 33 -11.12 -14.65 -8.85
N ASN A 34 -11.84 -14.54 -7.74
CA ASN A 34 -13.07 -15.28 -7.55
C ASN A 34 -14.11 -14.85 -8.58
N ALA A 35 -14.18 -13.56 -8.89
CA ALA A 35 -15.09 -13.06 -9.89
C ALA A 35 -14.73 -13.59 -11.27
N SER A 36 -13.45 -13.70 -11.59
CA SER A 36 -12.99 -14.24 -12.86
C SER A 36 -13.38 -15.72 -12.98
N ILE A 37 -13.22 -16.45 -11.90
CA ILE A 37 -13.57 -17.87 -11.89
C ILE A 37 -15.08 -18.03 -12.13
N GLU A 38 -15.86 -17.22 -11.42
CA GLU A 38 -17.31 -17.31 -11.57
C GLU A 38 -17.77 -16.88 -12.96
N ALA A 39 -17.11 -15.87 -13.52
CA ALA A 39 -17.41 -15.43 -14.88
C ALA A 39 -17.11 -16.54 -15.89
N ALA A 40 -15.99 -17.23 -15.71
CA ALA A 40 -15.64 -18.34 -16.58
C ALA A 40 -16.67 -19.46 -16.49
N ARG A 41 -17.20 -19.65 -15.30
CA ARG A 41 -18.20 -20.67 -15.09
C ARG A 41 -19.51 -20.37 -15.82
N ALA A 42 -19.82 -19.09 -15.98
CA ALA A 42 -21.01 -18.68 -16.68
C ALA A 42 -20.85 -18.73 -18.20
N GLY A 43 -19.66 -18.99 -18.69
CA GLY A 43 -19.43 -19.13 -20.13
C GLY A 43 -19.62 -17.82 -20.85
N GLU A 44 -20.35 -17.87 -21.96
CA GLU A 44 -20.57 -16.68 -22.76
C GLU A 44 -21.22 -15.56 -21.99
N ALA A 45 -22.14 -15.91 -21.11
CA ALA A 45 -22.83 -14.87 -20.33
C ALA A 45 -21.90 -14.13 -19.38
N GLY A 46 -20.78 -14.73 -19.02
CA GLY A 46 -19.86 -14.14 -18.08
C GLY A 46 -18.74 -13.32 -18.70
N LYS A 47 -18.67 -13.25 -20.04
CA LYS A 47 -17.54 -12.58 -20.67
C LYS A 47 -17.34 -11.14 -20.26
N GLY A 48 -18.43 -10.39 -20.16
CA GLY A 48 -18.34 -9.00 -19.75
C GLY A 48 -17.83 -8.86 -18.32
N PHE A 49 -18.29 -9.74 -17.45
CA PHE A 49 -17.83 -9.72 -16.07
C PHE A 49 -16.36 -10.13 -15.95
N ALA A 50 -15.92 -11.04 -16.83
CA ALA A 50 -14.53 -11.46 -16.81
C ALA A 50 -13.60 -10.30 -17.11
N VAL A 51 -13.98 -9.43 -18.05
CA VAL A 51 -13.19 -8.28 -18.39
C VAL A 51 -13.07 -7.32 -17.21
N VAL A 52 -14.19 -7.08 -16.54
CA VAL A 52 -14.20 -6.19 -15.39
C VAL A 52 -13.37 -6.78 -14.25
N ALA A 53 -13.52 -8.07 -14.00
CA ALA A 53 -12.76 -8.73 -12.95
C ALA A 53 -11.25 -8.63 -13.21
N ASP A 54 -10.86 -8.80 -14.47
CA ASP A 54 -9.46 -8.71 -14.83
C ASP A 54 -8.93 -7.30 -14.58
N GLU A 55 -9.72 -6.29 -14.94
CA GLU A 55 -9.32 -4.90 -14.70
C GLU A 55 -9.20 -4.60 -13.22
N VAL A 56 -10.10 -5.13 -12.40
CA VAL A 56 -10.04 -4.93 -10.96
C VAL A 56 -8.76 -5.55 -10.40
N GLY A 57 -8.39 -6.71 -10.90
CA GLY A 57 -7.15 -7.35 -10.47
C GLY A 57 -5.92 -6.54 -10.85
N LYS A 58 -5.92 -5.99 -12.07
CA LYS A 58 -4.81 -5.16 -12.51
C LYS A 58 -4.71 -3.89 -11.69
N LEU A 59 -5.87 -3.31 -11.36
CA LEU A 59 -5.90 -2.10 -10.55
C LEU A 59 -5.33 -2.37 -9.17
N ALA A 60 -5.65 -3.52 -8.60
CA ALA A 60 -5.09 -3.89 -7.30
C ALA A 60 -3.57 -3.99 -7.37
N SER A 61 -3.03 -4.53 -8.46
CA SER A 61 -1.58 -4.63 -8.61
C SER A 61 -0.92 -3.27 -8.74
N VAL A 62 -1.55 -2.34 -9.48
CA VAL A 62 -1.02 -0.99 -9.62
C VAL A 62 -1.07 -0.28 -8.27
N SER A 63 -2.17 -0.44 -7.54
CA SER A 63 -2.28 0.16 -6.21
C SER A 63 -1.21 -0.37 -5.27
N ASP A 64 -0.92 -1.67 -5.37
CA ASP A 64 0.10 -2.28 -4.55
C ASP A 64 1.47 -1.69 -4.84
N GLU A 65 1.79 -1.46 -6.12
CA GLU A 65 3.05 -0.85 -6.50
C GLU A 65 3.17 0.56 -5.95
N ILE A 66 2.09 1.34 -6.06
CA ILE A 66 2.08 2.69 -5.53
C ILE A 66 2.25 2.67 -4.02
N ASN A 67 1.56 1.77 -3.36
CA ASN A 67 1.63 1.67 -1.92
C ASN A 67 3.03 1.27 -1.45
N THR A 68 3.70 0.40 -2.20
CA THR A 68 5.08 0.03 -1.89
C THR A 68 5.99 1.26 -2.01
N ALA A 69 5.78 2.07 -3.04
CA ALA A 69 6.56 3.28 -3.22
C ALA A 69 6.33 4.26 -2.06
N ILE A 70 5.09 4.34 -1.59
CA ILE A 70 4.78 5.20 -0.44
C ILE A 70 5.51 4.71 0.81
N LYS A 71 5.51 3.41 1.03
CA LYS A 71 6.20 2.84 2.20
C LYS A 71 7.70 3.09 2.13
N ASP A 72 8.27 2.96 0.94
CA ASP A 72 9.70 3.22 0.77
C ASP A 72 10.01 4.68 1.06
N THR A 73 9.18 5.59 0.57
CA THR A 73 9.37 7.00 0.83
C THR A 73 9.26 7.30 2.32
N MET A 74 8.30 6.66 3.00
CA MET A 74 8.13 6.88 4.42
C MET A 74 9.30 6.34 5.22
N THR A 75 9.87 5.23 4.79
CA THR A 75 11.05 4.68 5.44
C THR A 75 12.22 5.64 5.29
N ASP A 76 12.39 6.21 4.09
CA ASP A 76 13.45 7.19 3.88
C ASP A 76 13.24 8.42 4.73
N MET A 77 12.00 8.87 4.86
CA MET A 77 11.70 10.02 5.69
C MET A 77 11.95 9.72 7.16
N ALA A 78 11.61 8.52 7.60
CA ALA A 78 11.84 8.13 8.98
C ALA A 78 13.34 8.12 9.29
N ASP A 79 14.13 7.62 8.35
CA ASP A 79 15.58 7.61 8.51
C ASP A 79 16.13 9.02 8.59
N LEU A 80 15.61 9.91 7.75
CA LEU A 80 16.06 11.29 7.75
C LEU A 80 15.70 11.99 9.07
N VAL A 81 14.49 11.75 9.55
CA VAL A 81 14.05 12.34 10.80
C VAL A 81 14.91 11.83 11.95
N GLU A 82 15.25 10.56 11.92
CA GLU A 82 16.08 9.98 12.93
C GLU A 82 17.45 10.65 12.94
N LYS A 83 18.03 10.90 11.78
CA LYS A 83 19.30 11.59 11.69
C LYS A 83 19.23 12.99 12.21
N ILE A 84 18.14 13.70 11.92
CA ILE A 84 17.98 15.07 12.36
C ILE A 84 17.81 15.15 13.87
N SER A 85 17.08 14.19 14.43
CA SER A 85 16.75 14.25 15.84
C SER A 85 17.77 13.57 16.73
N ALA A 86 18.72 12.84 16.15
CA ALA A 86 19.70 12.15 16.94
C ALA A 86 20.57 13.16 17.65
N PRO A 87 20.91 12.90 18.85
CA PRO A 87 21.77 13.84 19.55
C PRO A 87 23.09 13.88 18.88
N GLU A 88 23.63 15.01 18.84
CA GLU A 88 24.86 15.14 18.29
C GLU A 88 25.79 14.37 19.04
N HIS A 89 26.48 13.54 18.57
CA HIS A 89 27.34 12.78 19.25
C HIS A 89 28.42 13.52 19.70
N PRO A 90 28.61 13.57 20.89
CA PRO A 90 29.64 14.23 21.41
C PRO A 90 30.77 13.56 20.97
N VAL A 91 31.33 13.98 20.34
CA VAL A 91 32.35 13.43 19.92
C VAL A 91 33.18 13.12 20.90
N ILE A 92 33.15 13.12 21.85
CA ILE A 92 33.87 12.79 22.84
C ILE A 92 34.75 12.42 22.94
#